data_58f458c5a4e2fb128693fa07147f6d6b
#
_entry.id   58f458c5a4e2fb128693fa07147f6d6b
#
_cell.length_a   1.000
_cell.length_b   1.000
_cell.length_c   1.000
_cell.angle_alpha   90.00
_cell.angle_beta   90.00
_cell.angle_gamma   90.00
#
_symmetry.space_group_name_H-M   'P 1'
#
loop_
_entity.id
_entity.type
_entity.pdbx_description
1 polymer ?
#
loop_
_entity_poly.entity_id
_entity_poly.type
_entity_poly.pdbx_seq_one_letter_code
_entity_poly.pdbx_strand_id
1 'polypeptide(L)'
;MLGNELKYSGFAAIIGVPNSGKSTFLNTIVQSKISIVTPKAQTTRNKIRGIYNGEDTQIVFTDTPGITSTDFGKLLNNWMNKYSFSAAQDADFTIFFVDVSTQHPEKGIGGEEAHILKNLPPETPVILVANKIDAVKPMRVDDTIAVYKKHFNFAASCAISAKDGTGTEELINTLKQFCKPGPQLFPEDMYTDQEDNFLVSEIIREKLFLELSQELPYSVVVTVERMRDHRTKDILLVDATIHVARDSQKGIVLGRKGATLEKIGSAARRDIEELYDCQVGLKLFVRVEEKWFDKERLLQKVGFEKDFDR
;
A
#
# COMPACT_ATOMS: atom_id res chain seq x y z
N MET A 1 -31.33 14.30 -19.66
CA MET A 1 -31.30 12.85 -19.94
C MET A 1 -29.86 12.43 -19.69
N LEU A 2 -29.59 11.85 -18.53
CA LEU A 2 -28.28 11.28 -18.22
C LEU A 2 -28.13 10.04 -19.09
N GLY A 3 -27.23 10.07 -20.05
CA GLY A 3 -26.92 8.93 -20.87
C GLY A 3 -26.46 7.80 -19.96
N ASN A 4 -27.19 6.70 -19.97
CA ASN A 4 -26.85 5.45 -19.34
C ASN A 4 -25.76 4.78 -20.21
N GLU A 5 -24.56 5.38 -20.27
CA GLU A 5 -23.43 4.70 -20.89
C GLU A 5 -23.08 3.51 -20.00
N LEU A 6 -22.99 2.35 -20.62
CA LEU A 6 -22.63 1.11 -19.94
C LEU A 6 -21.24 1.31 -19.33
N LYS A 7 -21.18 1.41 -17.99
CA LYS A 7 -19.91 1.49 -17.30
C LYS A 7 -19.44 0.09 -16.91
N TYR A 8 -18.15 -0.05 -16.77
CA TYR A 8 -17.51 -1.28 -16.31
C TYR A 8 -16.92 -1.02 -14.94
N SER A 9 -17.11 -1.94 -14.01
CA SER A 9 -16.52 -1.83 -12.69
C SER A 9 -15.96 -3.16 -12.23
N GLY A 10 -14.96 -3.11 -11.34
CA GLY A 10 -14.39 -4.32 -10.78
C GLY A 10 -13.47 -4.04 -9.60
N PHE A 11 -13.34 -5.05 -8.73
CA PHE A 11 -12.41 -5.06 -7.61
C PHE A 11 -11.13 -5.82 -8.00
N ALA A 12 -9.98 -5.22 -7.77
CA ALA A 12 -8.67 -5.77 -8.08
C ALA A 12 -7.81 -5.88 -6.82
N ALA A 13 -7.33 -7.06 -6.47
CA ALA A 13 -6.33 -7.22 -5.43
C ALA A 13 -4.91 -7.11 -6.00
N ILE A 14 -4.08 -6.26 -5.40
CA ILE A 14 -2.67 -6.12 -5.78
C ILE A 14 -1.83 -6.97 -4.83
N ILE A 15 -1.25 -8.05 -5.33
CA ILE A 15 -0.53 -9.08 -4.57
C ILE A 15 0.93 -9.15 -5.05
N GLY A 16 1.84 -9.54 -4.17
CA GLY A 16 3.25 -9.78 -4.49
C GLY A 16 4.14 -9.66 -3.26
N VAL A 17 5.40 -10.00 -3.43
CA VAL A 17 6.41 -9.88 -2.37
C VAL A 17 6.62 -8.43 -1.94
N PRO A 18 7.21 -8.17 -0.75
CA PRO A 18 7.57 -6.82 -0.34
C PRO A 18 8.45 -6.12 -1.39
N ASN A 19 8.28 -4.79 -1.53
CA ASN A 19 9.04 -3.93 -2.45
C ASN A 19 8.88 -4.24 -3.95
N SER A 20 7.89 -5.03 -4.37
CA SER A 20 7.59 -5.26 -5.79
C SER A 20 6.98 -4.04 -6.51
N GLY A 21 6.63 -2.96 -5.76
CA GLY A 21 6.13 -1.69 -6.30
C GLY A 21 4.62 -1.53 -6.31
N LYS A 22 3.88 -2.36 -5.56
CA LYS A 22 2.40 -2.33 -5.42
C LYS A 22 1.87 -0.95 -5.03
N SER A 23 2.36 -0.42 -3.91
CA SER A 23 1.94 0.89 -3.37
C SER A 23 2.34 2.05 -4.30
N THR A 24 3.50 1.95 -4.97
CA THR A 24 3.91 2.93 -5.97
C THR A 24 2.94 2.95 -7.14
N PHE A 25 2.58 1.77 -7.66
CA PHE A 25 1.60 1.65 -8.74
C PHE A 25 0.25 2.25 -8.31
N LEU A 26 -0.24 1.91 -7.12
CA LEU A 26 -1.51 2.45 -6.64
C LEU A 26 -1.51 3.98 -6.63
N ASN A 27 -0.49 4.61 -6.04
CA ASN A 27 -0.36 6.08 -6.00
C ASN A 27 -0.29 6.69 -7.42
N THR A 28 0.44 6.04 -8.34
CA THR A 28 0.57 6.49 -9.73
C THR A 28 -0.77 6.45 -10.46
N ILE A 29 -1.56 5.39 -10.29
CA ILE A 29 -2.84 5.22 -10.98
C ILE A 29 -3.92 6.17 -10.44
N VAL A 30 -3.98 6.38 -9.12
CA VAL A 30 -4.96 7.29 -8.52
C VAL A 30 -4.49 8.75 -8.51
N GLN A 31 -3.25 9.02 -8.95
CA GLN A 31 -2.63 10.34 -8.99
C GLN A 31 -2.65 11.06 -7.63
N SER A 32 -2.62 10.31 -6.55
CA SER A 32 -2.63 10.82 -5.18
C SER A 32 -1.83 9.89 -4.27
N LYS A 33 -1.22 10.46 -3.24
CA LYS A 33 -0.43 9.72 -2.25
C LYS A 33 -1.33 9.13 -1.16
N ILE A 34 -1.94 7.99 -1.44
CA ILE A 34 -2.82 7.28 -0.50
C ILE A 34 -2.12 6.10 0.20
N SER A 35 -1.07 5.57 -0.39
CA SER A 35 -0.27 4.48 0.19
C SER A 35 1.18 4.94 0.38
N ILE A 36 1.78 4.59 1.50
CA ILE A 36 3.16 4.99 1.80
C ILE A 36 4.16 4.11 1.06
N VAL A 37 5.25 4.74 0.62
CA VAL A 37 6.30 4.08 -0.17
C VAL A 37 7.66 4.29 0.49
N THR A 38 8.32 3.21 0.88
CA THR A 38 9.70 3.24 1.38
C THR A 38 10.54 2.11 0.80
N PRO A 39 11.87 2.22 0.79
CA PRO A 39 12.74 1.12 0.36
C PRO A 39 12.75 -0.07 1.35
N LYS A 40 12.14 0.07 2.52
CA LYS A 40 12.09 -0.98 3.54
C LYS A 40 10.95 -1.95 3.26
N ALA A 41 11.17 -3.23 3.52
CA ALA A 41 10.12 -4.24 3.40
C ALA A 41 8.99 -4.00 4.42
N GLN A 42 7.78 -4.51 4.14
CA GLN A 42 6.63 -4.45 5.03
C GLN A 42 6.22 -3.01 5.43
N THR A 43 6.33 -2.08 4.48
CA THR A 43 5.88 -0.69 4.63
C THR A 43 4.35 -0.64 4.74
N THR A 44 3.64 -1.28 3.81
CA THR A 44 2.18 -1.43 3.87
C THR A 44 1.82 -2.50 4.90
N ARG A 45 0.89 -2.19 5.81
CA ARG A 45 0.43 -3.10 6.87
C ARG A 45 -1.06 -3.39 6.80
N ASN A 46 -1.83 -2.49 6.19
CA ASN A 46 -3.28 -2.55 6.06
C ASN A 46 -3.68 -2.70 4.59
N LYS A 47 -4.93 -3.09 4.36
CA LYS A 47 -5.54 -2.98 3.03
C LYS A 47 -5.80 -1.51 2.74
N ILE A 48 -5.26 -0.98 1.64
CA ILE A 48 -5.49 0.39 1.21
C ILE A 48 -6.24 0.33 -0.11
N ARG A 49 -7.43 0.92 -0.16
CA ARG A 49 -8.20 1.00 -1.39
C ARG A 49 -7.89 2.29 -2.13
N GLY A 50 -7.59 2.14 -3.41
CA GLY A 50 -7.49 3.23 -4.36
C GLY A 50 -8.49 3.06 -5.48
N ILE A 51 -9.18 4.13 -5.84
CA ILE A 51 -10.25 4.13 -6.82
C ILE A 51 -9.75 4.82 -8.07
N TYR A 52 -9.62 4.04 -9.15
CA TYR A 52 -9.34 4.56 -10.48
C TYR A 52 -10.65 4.86 -11.20
N ASN A 53 -10.82 6.10 -11.65
CA ASN A 53 -11.96 6.57 -12.43
C ASN A 53 -11.50 6.88 -13.86
N GLY A 54 -11.79 5.98 -14.81
CA GLY A 54 -11.64 6.19 -16.25
C GLY A 54 -12.94 6.66 -16.89
N GLU A 55 -12.92 6.93 -18.19
CA GLU A 55 -14.11 7.42 -18.92
C GLU A 55 -15.32 6.50 -18.78
N ASP A 56 -15.13 5.20 -18.97
CA ASP A 56 -16.17 4.17 -18.93
C ASP A 56 -15.89 3.05 -17.93
N THR A 57 -14.84 3.18 -17.11
CA THR A 57 -14.39 2.11 -16.23
C THR A 57 -14.00 2.64 -14.87
N GLN A 58 -14.49 2.01 -13.81
CA GLN A 58 -14.02 2.23 -12.46
C GLN A 58 -13.39 0.94 -11.91
N ILE A 59 -12.14 1.02 -11.47
CA ILE A 59 -11.44 -0.10 -10.84
C ILE A 59 -11.09 0.25 -9.41
N VAL A 60 -11.55 -0.58 -8.47
CA VAL A 60 -11.20 -0.44 -7.06
C VAL A 60 -10.03 -1.36 -6.77
N PHE A 61 -8.85 -0.77 -6.67
CA PHE A 61 -7.62 -1.47 -6.33
C PHE A 61 -7.49 -1.62 -4.82
N THR A 62 -7.16 -2.80 -4.35
CA THR A 62 -6.78 -3.05 -2.95
C THR A 62 -5.28 -3.33 -2.90
N ASP A 63 -4.48 -2.33 -2.45
CA ASP A 63 -3.06 -2.54 -2.11
C ASP A 63 -2.97 -3.36 -0.84
N THR A 64 -2.11 -4.36 -0.85
CA THR A 64 -1.98 -5.29 0.26
C THR A 64 -0.55 -5.32 0.79
N PRO A 65 -0.36 -5.68 2.08
CA PRO A 65 0.96 -5.97 2.60
C PRO A 65 1.69 -6.98 1.72
N GLY A 66 3.01 -6.80 1.53
CA GLY A 66 3.83 -7.79 0.83
C GLY A 66 3.82 -9.12 1.59
N ILE A 67 3.51 -10.20 0.88
CA ILE A 67 3.50 -11.55 1.46
C ILE A 67 4.94 -12.04 1.62
N THR A 68 5.29 -12.51 2.82
CA THR A 68 6.62 -13.03 3.13
C THR A 68 6.54 -14.15 4.15
N SER A 69 7.51 -15.07 4.09
CA SER A 69 7.68 -16.18 5.03
C SER A 69 8.62 -15.87 6.20
N THR A 70 9.16 -14.65 6.29
CA THR A 70 10.13 -14.28 7.33
C THR A 70 9.53 -14.34 8.73
N ASP A 71 10.31 -14.81 9.72
CA ASP A 71 9.88 -14.97 11.12
C ASP A 71 9.84 -13.66 11.94
N PHE A 72 10.25 -12.53 11.35
CA PHE A 72 10.23 -11.26 12.05
C PHE A 72 8.79 -10.80 12.33
N GLY A 73 8.42 -10.75 13.62
CA GLY A 73 7.06 -10.41 14.02
C GLY A 73 6.01 -11.44 13.56
N LYS A 74 6.25 -12.72 13.80
CA LYS A 74 5.45 -13.86 13.29
C LYS A 74 3.94 -13.66 13.36
N LEU A 75 3.43 -13.06 14.44
CA LEU A 75 2.00 -12.79 14.58
C LEU A 75 1.52 -11.73 13.58
N LEU A 76 2.25 -10.61 13.48
CA LEU A 76 1.93 -9.52 12.55
C LEU A 76 2.05 -9.98 11.08
N ASN A 77 3.10 -10.75 10.76
CA ASN A 77 3.27 -11.31 9.41
C ASN A 77 2.12 -12.26 9.01
N ASN A 78 1.69 -13.11 9.95
CA ASN A 78 0.56 -14.00 9.70
C ASN A 78 -0.73 -13.21 9.44
N TRP A 79 -0.95 -12.12 10.18
CA TRP A 79 -2.08 -11.22 9.96
C TRP A 79 -1.99 -10.55 8.59
N MET A 80 -0.84 -9.96 8.25
CA MET A 80 -0.63 -9.30 6.96
C MET A 80 -0.82 -10.27 5.79
N ASN A 81 -0.29 -11.49 5.88
CA ASN A 81 -0.49 -12.51 4.85
C ASN A 81 -1.98 -12.91 4.72
N LYS A 82 -2.70 -13.09 5.84
CA LYS A 82 -4.15 -13.34 5.82
C LYS A 82 -4.91 -12.20 5.13
N TYR A 83 -4.57 -10.93 5.45
CA TYR A 83 -5.17 -9.76 4.79
C TYR A 83 -4.96 -9.79 3.27
N SER A 84 -3.76 -10.13 2.83
CA SER A 84 -3.44 -10.17 1.41
C SER A 84 -4.20 -11.28 0.68
N PHE A 85 -4.25 -12.49 1.24
CA PHE A 85 -5.02 -13.59 0.64
C PHE A 85 -6.53 -13.36 0.69
N SER A 86 -7.07 -12.77 1.78
CA SER A 86 -8.49 -12.39 1.83
C SER A 86 -8.83 -11.34 0.77
N ALA A 87 -7.95 -10.35 0.52
CA ALA A 87 -8.17 -9.38 -0.55
C ALA A 87 -8.27 -10.06 -1.93
N ALA A 88 -7.44 -11.10 -2.17
CA ALA A 88 -7.51 -11.87 -3.42
C ALA A 88 -8.79 -12.72 -3.54
N GLN A 89 -9.34 -13.20 -2.41
CA GLN A 89 -10.60 -13.95 -2.39
C GLN A 89 -11.82 -13.06 -2.69
N ASP A 90 -11.77 -11.81 -2.21
CA ASP A 90 -12.87 -10.85 -2.34
C ASP A 90 -12.84 -10.10 -3.70
N ALA A 91 -11.77 -10.23 -4.50
CA ALA A 91 -11.57 -9.51 -5.74
C ALA A 91 -12.15 -10.24 -6.96
N ASP A 92 -12.56 -9.47 -7.98
CA ASP A 92 -12.94 -10.01 -9.30
C ASP A 92 -11.74 -10.56 -10.07
N PHE A 93 -10.55 -9.98 -9.84
CA PHE A 93 -9.27 -10.42 -10.41
C PHE A 93 -8.09 -10.00 -9.52
N THR A 94 -6.98 -10.71 -9.66
CA THR A 94 -5.74 -10.45 -8.91
C THR A 94 -4.64 -9.95 -9.83
N ILE A 95 -3.90 -8.94 -9.40
CA ILE A 95 -2.72 -8.41 -10.08
C ILE A 95 -1.49 -8.86 -9.31
N PHE A 96 -0.70 -9.73 -9.90
CA PHE A 96 0.50 -10.28 -9.28
C PHE A 96 1.74 -9.50 -9.72
N PHE A 97 2.31 -8.72 -8.80
CA PHE A 97 3.47 -7.85 -9.03
C PHE A 97 4.79 -8.56 -8.83
N VAL A 98 5.66 -8.45 -9.83
CA VAL A 98 7.03 -8.97 -9.81
C VAL A 98 8.02 -7.84 -10.08
N ASP A 99 9.04 -7.70 -9.23
CA ASP A 99 10.17 -6.78 -9.44
C ASP A 99 11.20 -7.42 -10.36
N VAL A 100 11.20 -7.06 -11.65
CA VAL A 100 12.13 -7.64 -12.64
C VAL A 100 13.60 -7.30 -12.37
N SER A 101 13.88 -6.27 -11.58
CA SER A 101 15.25 -5.87 -11.27
C SER A 101 15.96 -6.86 -10.33
N THR A 102 15.19 -7.58 -9.51
CA THR A 102 15.69 -8.57 -8.55
C THR A 102 15.55 -10.01 -9.03
N GLN A 103 14.79 -10.24 -10.12
CA GLN A 103 14.59 -11.59 -10.64
C GLN A 103 15.82 -12.14 -11.35
N HIS A 104 15.98 -13.44 -11.26
CA HIS A 104 17.01 -14.23 -11.91
C HIS A 104 16.34 -15.31 -12.78
N PRO A 105 15.90 -14.99 -14.02
CA PRO A 105 15.14 -15.93 -14.86
C PRO A 105 15.81 -17.28 -15.04
N GLU A 106 17.14 -17.31 -15.04
CA GLU A 106 17.94 -18.55 -15.13
C GLU A 106 17.79 -19.49 -13.93
N LYS A 107 17.32 -18.97 -12.77
CA LYS A 107 17.08 -19.74 -11.54
C LYS A 107 15.62 -20.15 -11.34
N GLY A 108 14.72 -19.72 -12.24
CA GLY A 108 13.29 -19.91 -12.08
C GLY A 108 12.64 -18.88 -11.17
N ILE A 109 11.44 -19.16 -10.66
CA ILE A 109 10.72 -18.26 -9.74
C ILE A 109 11.21 -18.45 -8.30
N GLY A 110 11.17 -17.39 -7.50
CA GLY A 110 11.51 -17.45 -6.07
C GLY A 110 10.53 -18.27 -5.26
N GLY A 111 10.99 -18.80 -4.14
CA GLY A 111 10.15 -19.64 -3.27
C GLY A 111 8.96 -18.90 -2.67
N GLU A 112 9.11 -17.61 -2.37
CA GLU A 112 8.00 -16.78 -1.85
C GLU A 112 6.94 -16.53 -2.93
N GLU A 113 7.35 -16.19 -4.16
CA GLU A 113 6.45 -16.01 -5.30
C GLU A 113 5.72 -17.31 -5.65
N ALA A 114 6.43 -18.44 -5.66
CA ALA A 114 5.82 -19.75 -5.89
C ALA A 114 4.78 -20.09 -4.80
N HIS A 115 5.08 -19.77 -3.54
CA HIS A 115 4.16 -19.95 -2.43
C HIS A 115 2.90 -19.08 -2.59
N ILE A 116 3.07 -17.81 -2.97
CA ILE A 116 1.95 -16.91 -3.20
C ILE A 116 1.05 -17.47 -4.30
N LEU A 117 1.60 -17.76 -5.49
CA LEU A 117 0.84 -18.24 -6.65
C LEU A 117 0.06 -19.51 -6.34
N LYS A 118 0.64 -20.45 -5.57
CA LYS A 118 0.00 -21.69 -5.15
C LYS A 118 -1.24 -21.48 -4.26
N ASN A 119 -1.26 -20.36 -3.50
CA ASN A 119 -2.33 -20.08 -2.53
C ASN A 119 -3.34 -19.03 -3.02
N LEU A 120 -3.22 -18.55 -4.26
CA LEU A 120 -4.25 -17.69 -4.87
C LEU A 120 -5.53 -18.49 -5.14
N PRO A 121 -6.70 -17.86 -5.09
CA PRO A 121 -7.97 -18.50 -5.43
C PRO A 121 -7.94 -19.04 -6.87
N PRO A 122 -8.28 -20.31 -7.10
CA PRO A 122 -8.12 -20.95 -8.43
C PRO A 122 -9.06 -20.38 -9.50
N GLU A 123 -10.21 -19.84 -9.08
CA GLU A 123 -11.23 -19.30 -10.01
C GLU A 123 -11.03 -17.82 -10.33
N THR A 124 -10.16 -17.12 -9.59
CA THR A 124 -9.91 -15.69 -9.80
C THR A 124 -8.85 -15.49 -10.87
N PRO A 125 -9.13 -14.75 -11.95
CA PRO A 125 -8.13 -14.45 -12.98
C PRO A 125 -6.92 -13.74 -12.36
N VAL A 126 -5.71 -14.17 -12.73
CA VAL A 126 -4.46 -13.58 -12.25
C VAL A 126 -3.73 -12.92 -13.41
N ILE A 127 -3.41 -11.65 -13.29
CA ILE A 127 -2.66 -10.86 -14.25
C ILE A 127 -1.24 -10.68 -13.73
N LEU A 128 -0.23 -11.10 -14.51
CA LEU A 128 1.17 -10.90 -14.19
C LEU A 128 1.60 -9.47 -14.54
N VAL A 129 2.16 -8.74 -13.58
CA VAL A 129 2.76 -7.43 -13.82
C VAL A 129 4.25 -7.48 -13.53
N ALA A 130 5.03 -7.42 -14.61
CA ALA A 130 6.49 -7.26 -14.58
C ALA A 130 6.81 -5.78 -14.36
N ASN A 131 7.11 -5.40 -13.11
CA ASN A 131 7.35 -4.01 -12.70
C ASN A 131 8.84 -3.68 -12.61
N LYS A 132 9.16 -2.37 -12.65
CA LYS A 132 10.50 -1.76 -12.63
C LYS A 132 11.30 -2.04 -13.90
N ILE A 133 10.62 -2.00 -15.05
CA ILE A 133 11.29 -2.16 -16.35
C ILE A 133 12.31 -1.06 -16.64
N ASP A 134 12.17 0.09 -16.00
CA ASP A 134 13.13 1.21 -16.02
C ASP A 134 14.52 0.83 -15.48
N ALA A 135 14.60 -0.20 -14.65
CA ALA A 135 15.84 -0.63 -14.00
C ALA A 135 16.59 -1.75 -14.74
N VAL A 136 16.07 -2.28 -15.84
CA VAL A 136 16.62 -3.45 -16.53
C VAL A 136 16.56 -3.33 -18.06
N LYS A 137 17.27 -4.22 -18.77
CA LYS A 137 17.16 -4.32 -20.24
C LYS A 137 15.87 -5.06 -20.64
N PRO A 138 15.27 -4.73 -21.79
CA PRO A 138 14.02 -5.36 -22.24
C PRO A 138 14.07 -6.89 -22.28
N MET A 139 15.16 -7.50 -22.76
CA MET A 139 15.31 -8.95 -22.80
C MET A 139 15.10 -9.62 -21.44
N ARG A 140 15.54 -8.98 -20.33
CA ARG A 140 15.33 -9.52 -18.98
C ARG A 140 13.86 -9.50 -18.56
N VAL A 141 13.09 -8.53 -19.04
CA VAL A 141 11.64 -8.45 -18.81
C VAL A 141 10.97 -9.64 -19.49
N ASP A 142 11.28 -9.88 -20.77
CA ASP A 142 10.70 -10.98 -21.55
C ASP A 142 11.05 -12.33 -20.95
N ASP A 143 12.32 -12.55 -20.58
CA ASP A 143 12.78 -13.78 -19.92
C ASP A 143 12.06 -14.01 -18.59
N THR A 144 11.88 -12.96 -17.79
CA THR A 144 11.14 -13.05 -16.52
C THR A 144 9.68 -13.46 -16.77
N ILE A 145 8.97 -12.77 -17.67
CA ILE A 145 7.59 -13.10 -18.02
C ILE A 145 7.48 -14.56 -18.49
N ALA A 146 8.39 -14.99 -19.36
CA ALA A 146 8.41 -16.35 -19.89
C ALA A 146 8.58 -17.42 -18.79
N VAL A 147 9.44 -17.16 -17.78
CA VAL A 147 9.65 -18.04 -16.63
C VAL A 147 8.37 -18.14 -15.79
N TYR A 148 7.75 -17.01 -15.46
CA TYR A 148 6.51 -17.01 -14.67
C TYR A 148 5.36 -17.73 -15.38
N LYS A 149 5.18 -17.51 -16.69
CA LYS A 149 4.17 -18.22 -17.52
C LYS A 149 4.34 -19.72 -17.60
N LYS A 150 5.56 -20.22 -17.42
CA LYS A 150 5.80 -21.69 -17.33
C LYS A 150 5.35 -22.28 -15.98
N HIS A 151 5.29 -21.47 -14.93
CA HIS A 151 4.95 -21.94 -13.58
C HIS A 151 3.49 -21.72 -13.20
N PHE A 152 2.81 -20.77 -13.83
CA PHE A 152 1.43 -20.43 -13.51
C PHE A 152 0.68 -19.97 -14.75
N ASN A 153 -0.62 -20.31 -14.83
CA ASN A 153 -1.49 -19.93 -15.94
C ASN A 153 -2.06 -18.52 -15.68
N PHE A 154 -1.35 -17.47 -16.12
CA PHE A 154 -1.82 -16.10 -16.03
C PHE A 154 -2.83 -15.79 -17.15
N ALA A 155 -3.92 -15.09 -16.78
CA ALA A 155 -4.93 -14.62 -17.72
C ALA A 155 -4.39 -13.56 -18.70
N ALA A 156 -3.45 -12.72 -18.23
CA ALA A 156 -2.73 -11.73 -19.03
C ALA A 156 -1.36 -11.43 -18.40
N SER A 157 -0.50 -10.70 -19.14
CA SER A 157 0.77 -10.20 -18.61
C SER A 157 1.10 -8.84 -19.20
N CYS A 158 1.53 -7.90 -18.35
CA CYS A 158 1.96 -6.56 -18.72
C CYS A 158 3.32 -6.24 -18.12
N ALA A 159 4.05 -5.34 -18.77
CA ALA A 159 5.34 -4.84 -18.30
C ALA A 159 5.23 -3.34 -18.06
N ILE A 160 5.57 -2.89 -16.84
CA ILE A 160 5.39 -1.49 -16.42
C ILE A 160 6.59 -0.94 -15.66
N SER A 161 6.69 0.39 -15.61
CA SER A 161 7.38 1.10 -14.56
C SER A 161 6.35 1.89 -13.74
N ALA A 162 6.02 1.39 -12.55
CA ALA A 162 5.13 2.09 -11.65
C ALA A 162 5.69 3.45 -11.18
N LYS A 163 7.00 3.64 -11.30
CA LYS A 163 7.70 4.86 -10.88
C LYS A 163 7.47 6.04 -11.84
N ASP A 164 7.53 5.80 -13.14
CA ASP A 164 7.40 6.82 -14.17
C ASP A 164 6.11 6.71 -15.00
N GLY A 165 5.27 5.71 -14.72
CA GLY A 165 3.99 5.49 -15.38
C GLY A 165 4.06 4.74 -16.71
N THR A 166 5.25 4.35 -17.19
CA THR A 166 5.40 3.61 -18.44
C THR A 166 4.60 2.30 -18.41
N GLY A 167 3.78 2.04 -19.43
CA GLY A 167 2.98 0.81 -19.55
C GLY A 167 1.75 0.74 -18.63
N THR A 168 1.48 1.74 -17.79
CA THR A 168 0.33 1.72 -16.88
C THR A 168 -1.00 1.87 -17.62
N GLU A 169 -1.06 2.66 -18.67
CA GLU A 169 -2.26 2.79 -19.52
C GLU A 169 -2.61 1.47 -20.22
N GLU A 170 -1.62 0.77 -20.77
CA GLU A 170 -1.81 -0.56 -21.38
C GLU A 170 -2.28 -1.57 -20.34
N LEU A 171 -1.73 -1.51 -19.12
CA LEU A 171 -2.20 -2.35 -18.02
C LEU A 171 -3.67 -2.06 -17.70
N ILE A 172 -4.09 -0.80 -17.55
CA ILE A 172 -5.49 -0.43 -17.30
C ILE A 172 -6.41 -0.95 -18.42
N ASN A 173 -6.02 -0.79 -19.69
CA ASN A 173 -6.79 -1.31 -20.83
C ASN A 173 -6.91 -2.85 -20.79
N THR A 174 -5.87 -3.53 -20.32
CA THR A 174 -5.91 -4.99 -20.11
C THR A 174 -6.86 -5.34 -18.94
N LEU A 175 -6.77 -4.63 -17.81
CA LEU A 175 -7.60 -4.88 -16.62
C LEU A 175 -9.09 -4.64 -16.86
N LYS A 176 -9.43 -3.67 -17.72
CA LYS A 176 -10.82 -3.40 -18.14
C LYS A 176 -11.53 -4.63 -18.69
N GLN A 177 -10.81 -5.55 -19.33
CA GLN A 177 -11.38 -6.78 -19.91
C GLN A 177 -11.88 -7.75 -18.80
N PHE A 178 -11.43 -7.58 -17.58
CA PHE A 178 -11.83 -8.39 -16.41
C PHE A 178 -12.91 -7.69 -15.57
N CYS A 179 -13.23 -6.43 -15.86
CA CYS A 179 -14.33 -5.73 -15.24
C CYS A 179 -15.68 -6.20 -15.79
N LYS A 180 -16.72 -6.09 -14.97
CA LYS A 180 -18.09 -6.47 -15.34
C LYS A 180 -18.91 -5.24 -15.69
N PRO A 181 -19.85 -5.32 -16.65
CA PRO A 181 -20.83 -4.27 -16.83
C PRO A 181 -21.60 -4.03 -15.52
N GLY A 182 -21.62 -2.81 -15.06
CA GLY A 182 -22.25 -2.49 -13.79
C GLY A 182 -22.24 -0.98 -13.49
N PRO A 183 -22.91 -0.58 -12.42
CA PRO A 183 -22.90 0.81 -11.98
C PRO A 183 -21.53 1.20 -11.45
N GLN A 184 -21.29 2.48 -11.36
CA GLN A 184 -20.19 3.05 -10.63
C GLN A 184 -20.32 2.71 -9.13
N LEU A 185 -19.24 2.23 -8.51
CA LEU A 185 -19.22 1.74 -7.12
C LEU A 185 -18.97 2.87 -6.12
N PHE A 186 -18.20 3.88 -6.52
CA PHE A 186 -17.82 5.05 -5.72
C PHE A 186 -18.05 6.34 -6.52
N PRO A 187 -18.22 7.51 -5.87
CA PRO A 187 -18.27 8.81 -6.53
C PRO A 187 -17.06 9.07 -7.43
N GLU A 188 -17.22 9.81 -8.52
CA GLU A 188 -16.16 10.05 -9.52
C GLU A 188 -14.98 10.86 -8.97
N ASP A 189 -15.24 11.71 -7.99
CA ASP A 189 -14.23 12.54 -7.30
C ASP A 189 -13.51 11.79 -6.16
N MET A 190 -13.96 10.57 -5.85
CA MET A 190 -13.34 9.76 -4.79
C MET A 190 -12.18 8.95 -5.34
N TYR A 191 -10.99 9.11 -4.76
CA TYR A 191 -9.78 8.37 -5.09
C TYR A 191 -9.37 7.33 -4.03
N THR A 192 -9.98 7.36 -2.83
CA THR A 192 -9.81 6.37 -1.76
C THR A 192 -11.02 6.41 -0.80
N ASP A 193 -11.29 5.31 -0.12
CA ASP A 193 -12.27 5.22 0.97
C ASP A 193 -11.62 5.30 2.37
N GLN A 194 -10.30 5.57 2.41
CA GLN A 194 -9.60 5.68 3.68
C GLN A 194 -9.95 6.98 4.39
N GLU A 195 -10.12 6.90 5.71
CA GLU A 195 -10.32 8.09 6.55
C GLU A 195 -9.09 8.99 6.58
N ASP A 196 -9.29 10.29 6.64
CA ASP A 196 -8.20 11.30 6.70
C ASP A 196 -7.24 11.04 7.86
N ASN A 197 -7.74 10.66 9.02
CA ASN A 197 -6.91 10.31 10.17
C ASN A 197 -5.95 9.16 9.86
N PHE A 198 -6.38 8.18 9.08
CA PHE A 198 -5.56 7.06 8.65
C PHE A 198 -4.48 7.53 7.66
N LEU A 199 -4.85 8.29 6.63
CA LEU A 199 -3.90 8.81 5.64
C LEU A 199 -2.80 9.65 6.29
N VAL A 200 -3.17 10.56 7.20
CA VAL A 200 -2.21 11.39 7.94
C VAL A 200 -1.31 10.53 8.85
N SER A 201 -1.85 9.52 9.52
CA SER A 201 -1.05 8.60 10.35
C SER A 201 -0.03 7.83 9.51
N GLU A 202 -0.39 7.40 8.31
CA GLU A 202 0.48 6.69 7.38
C GLU A 202 1.60 7.62 6.83
N ILE A 203 1.29 8.87 6.50
CA ILE A 203 2.30 9.86 6.09
C ILE A 203 3.36 10.04 7.19
N ILE A 204 2.93 10.22 8.45
CA ILE A 204 3.85 10.33 9.58
C ILE A 204 4.66 9.04 9.74
N ARG A 205 4.04 7.86 9.61
CA ARG A 205 4.69 6.55 9.69
C ARG A 205 5.72 6.35 8.57
N GLU A 206 5.46 6.83 7.36
CA GLU A 206 6.44 6.84 6.28
C GLU A 206 7.72 7.58 6.68
N LYS A 207 7.61 8.78 7.25
CA LYS A 207 8.78 9.56 7.68
C LYS A 207 9.55 8.89 8.80
N LEU A 208 8.85 8.20 9.71
CA LEU A 208 9.48 7.34 10.71
C LEU A 208 10.27 6.19 10.05
N PHE A 209 9.69 5.54 9.02
CA PHE A 209 10.36 4.48 8.29
C PHE A 209 11.61 4.98 7.56
N LEU A 210 11.56 6.16 6.97
CA LEU A 210 12.70 6.75 6.25
C LEU A 210 13.83 7.17 7.21
N GLU A 211 13.49 7.75 8.36
CA GLU A 211 14.48 8.32 9.29
C GLU A 211 15.06 7.30 10.27
N LEU A 212 14.26 6.35 10.75
CA LEU A 212 14.70 5.35 11.73
C LEU A 212 15.37 4.16 11.06
N SER A 213 16.22 3.46 11.79
CA SER A 213 17.02 2.32 11.28
C SER A 213 16.70 1.02 12.03
N GLN A 214 17.25 -0.08 11.53
CA GLN A 214 17.12 -1.42 12.10
C GLN A 214 15.66 -1.85 12.27
N GLU A 215 15.30 -2.46 13.40
CA GLU A 215 13.96 -2.98 13.72
C GLU A 215 12.99 -1.91 14.25
N LEU A 216 13.46 -0.71 14.56
CA LEU A 216 12.64 0.33 15.16
C LEU A 216 11.44 0.76 14.29
N PRO A 217 11.57 0.94 12.97
CA PRO A 217 10.43 1.25 12.11
C PRO A 217 9.28 0.24 12.24
N TYR A 218 9.61 -1.02 12.45
CA TYR A 218 8.61 -2.08 12.56
C TYR A 218 7.88 -2.12 13.90
N SER A 219 8.48 -1.52 14.94
CA SER A 219 7.95 -1.48 16.31
C SER A 219 7.19 -0.20 16.65
N VAL A 220 7.00 0.70 15.68
CA VAL A 220 6.26 1.95 15.86
C VAL A 220 4.90 1.89 15.20
N VAL A 221 3.94 2.61 15.79
CA VAL A 221 2.63 2.86 15.22
C VAL A 221 2.23 4.31 15.51
N VAL A 222 1.44 4.89 14.63
CA VAL A 222 0.99 6.28 14.74
C VAL A 222 -0.52 6.32 14.84
N THR A 223 -1.05 7.14 15.78
CA THR A 223 -2.47 7.46 15.86
C THR A 223 -2.66 8.96 15.71
N VAL A 224 -3.67 9.37 14.96
CA VAL A 224 -4.14 10.75 14.93
C VAL A 224 -5.22 10.89 15.99
N GLU A 225 -4.98 11.75 16.98
CA GLU A 225 -5.90 11.95 18.11
C GLU A 225 -6.92 13.05 17.79
N ARG A 226 -6.50 14.04 17.00
CA ARG A 226 -7.35 15.14 16.55
C ARG A 226 -6.92 15.62 15.18
N MET A 227 -7.91 15.90 14.36
CA MET A 227 -7.76 16.60 13.09
C MET A 227 -8.93 17.57 12.96
N ARG A 228 -8.65 18.87 12.78
CA ARG A 228 -9.67 19.91 12.75
C ARG A 228 -9.18 21.17 12.05
N ASP A 229 -10.07 21.86 11.39
CA ASP A 229 -9.78 23.19 10.85
C ASP A 229 -9.63 24.24 11.96
N HIS A 230 -8.73 25.16 11.75
CA HIS A 230 -8.62 26.31 12.64
C HIS A 230 -9.78 27.28 12.37
N ARG A 231 -10.48 27.70 13.43
CA ARG A 231 -11.73 28.48 13.33
C ARG A 231 -11.63 29.77 12.53
N THR A 232 -10.46 30.39 12.41
CA THR A 232 -10.29 31.72 11.82
C THR A 232 -9.15 31.80 10.80
N LYS A 233 -8.45 30.71 10.53
CA LYS A 233 -7.32 30.63 9.58
C LYS A 233 -7.51 29.38 8.76
N ASP A 234 -7.07 29.43 7.52
CA ASP A 234 -7.00 28.26 6.63
C ASP A 234 -5.80 27.38 7.02
N ILE A 235 -5.93 26.74 8.19
CA ILE A 235 -4.89 25.87 8.78
C ILE A 235 -5.55 24.62 9.33
N LEU A 236 -5.11 23.47 8.86
CA LEU A 236 -5.47 22.19 9.42
C LEU A 236 -4.60 21.88 10.64
N LEU A 237 -5.24 21.70 11.81
CA LEU A 237 -4.55 21.35 13.05
C LEU A 237 -4.59 19.84 13.27
N VAL A 238 -3.41 19.23 13.40
CA VAL A 238 -3.22 17.79 13.60
C VAL A 238 -2.44 17.53 14.88
N ASP A 239 -3.04 16.76 15.80
CA ASP A 239 -2.37 16.20 16.97
C ASP A 239 -2.23 14.68 16.78
N ALA A 240 -0.99 14.18 16.71
CA ALA A 240 -0.72 12.75 16.50
C ALA A 240 0.24 12.18 17.56
N THR A 241 0.08 10.92 17.89
CA THR A 241 0.91 10.19 18.86
C THR A 241 1.66 9.05 18.18
N ILE A 242 2.98 9.04 18.33
CA ILE A 242 3.86 7.95 17.95
C ILE A 242 3.99 7.01 19.13
N HIS A 243 3.51 5.78 19.00
CA HIS A 243 3.62 4.76 20.03
C HIS A 243 4.86 3.89 19.77
N VAL A 244 5.66 3.69 20.79
CA VAL A 244 6.85 2.84 20.78
C VAL A 244 6.75 1.79 21.88
N ALA A 245 7.41 0.64 21.71
CA ALA A 245 7.28 -0.46 22.66
C ALA A 245 8.14 -0.31 23.93
N ARG A 246 9.19 0.55 23.91
CA ARG A 246 10.17 0.68 25.01
C ARG A 246 10.68 2.11 25.15
N ASP A 247 11.12 2.50 26.37
CA ASP A 247 11.74 3.82 26.62
C ASP A 247 13.00 4.09 25.80
N SER A 248 13.84 3.08 25.58
CA SER A 248 15.02 3.20 24.71
C SER A 248 14.65 3.62 23.28
N GLN A 249 13.55 3.12 22.76
CA GLN A 249 13.03 3.48 21.44
C GLN A 249 12.49 4.92 21.42
N LYS A 250 11.83 5.36 22.50
CA LYS A 250 11.37 6.76 22.67
C LYS A 250 12.55 7.72 22.55
N GLY A 251 13.66 7.43 23.21
CA GLY A 251 14.88 8.23 23.12
C GLY A 251 15.42 8.36 21.70
N ILE A 252 15.38 7.28 20.89
CA ILE A 252 15.83 7.29 19.49
C ILE A 252 14.88 8.11 18.62
N VAL A 253 13.55 7.94 18.78
CA VAL A 253 12.53 8.72 18.03
C VAL A 253 12.63 10.20 18.32
N LEU A 254 12.84 10.58 19.57
CA LEU A 254 13.07 11.98 19.95
C LEU A 254 14.37 12.52 19.37
N GLY A 255 15.45 11.75 19.46
CA GLY A 255 16.79 12.19 19.09
C GLY A 255 17.37 13.21 20.06
N ARG A 256 18.62 13.63 19.82
CA ARG A 256 19.30 14.64 20.65
C ARG A 256 18.54 15.97 20.63
N LYS A 257 18.07 16.44 21.78
CA LYS A 257 17.26 17.67 21.93
C LYS A 257 16.02 17.75 21.03
N GLY A 258 15.44 16.61 20.64
CA GLY A 258 14.24 16.56 19.80
C GLY A 258 14.50 16.61 18.29
N ALA A 259 15.76 16.62 17.83
CA ALA A 259 16.11 16.85 16.43
C ALA A 259 15.54 15.79 15.46
N THR A 260 15.49 14.51 15.85
CA THR A 260 14.91 13.46 14.99
C THR A 260 13.41 13.64 14.83
N LEU A 261 12.69 13.91 15.93
CA LEU A 261 11.25 14.16 15.89
C LEU A 261 10.90 15.42 15.08
N GLU A 262 11.69 16.49 15.20
CA GLU A 262 11.54 17.74 14.42
C GLU A 262 11.71 17.47 12.93
N LYS A 263 12.72 16.69 12.54
CA LYS A 263 12.94 16.30 11.15
C LYS A 263 11.78 15.49 10.58
N ILE A 264 11.30 14.50 11.33
CA ILE A 264 10.13 13.69 10.99
C ILE A 264 8.89 14.58 10.84
N GLY A 265 8.63 15.43 11.83
CA GLY A 265 7.47 16.33 11.84
C GLY A 265 7.48 17.33 10.69
N SER A 266 8.64 17.91 10.39
CA SER A 266 8.79 18.87 9.27
C SER A 266 8.59 18.19 7.91
N ALA A 267 9.05 16.95 7.74
CA ALA A 267 8.86 16.18 6.51
C ALA A 267 7.39 15.74 6.37
N ALA A 268 6.78 15.24 7.44
CA ALA A 268 5.38 14.83 7.44
C ALA A 268 4.44 16.01 7.18
N ARG A 269 4.68 17.16 7.80
CA ARG A 269 3.89 18.38 7.60
C ARG A 269 3.83 18.77 6.13
N ARG A 270 4.96 18.79 5.42
CA ARG A 270 5.00 19.14 3.99
C ARG A 270 4.14 18.22 3.14
N ASP A 271 4.23 16.91 3.37
CA ASP A 271 3.42 15.95 2.60
C ASP A 271 1.93 16.05 2.93
N ILE A 272 1.57 16.39 4.19
CA ILE A 272 0.17 16.62 4.57
C ILE A 272 -0.33 17.94 3.96
N GLU A 273 0.49 19.00 3.93
CA GLU A 273 0.18 20.27 3.26
C GLU A 273 -0.06 20.07 1.76
N GLU A 274 0.74 19.20 1.11
CA GLU A 274 0.58 18.85 -0.30
C GLU A 274 -0.71 18.03 -0.53
N LEU A 275 -1.05 17.09 0.36
CA LEU A 275 -2.24 16.25 0.23
C LEU A 275 -3.55 17.06 0.36
N TYR A 276 -3.59 18.03 1.29
CA TYR A 276 -4.82 18.78 1.60
C TYR A 276 -4.83 20.20 1.02
N ASP A 277 -3.79 20.59 0.28
CA ASP A 277 -3.63 21.94 -0.32
C ASP A 277 -3.91 23.07 0.68
N CYS A 278 -3.46 22.93 1.94
CA CYS A 278 -3.65 23.91 3.00
C CYS A 278 -2.45 23.93 3.96
N GLN A 279 -2.33 25.00 4.78
CA GLN A 279 -1.32 25.05 5.83
C GLN A 279 -1.63 24.04 6.94
N VAL A 280 -0.60 23.42 7.54
CA VAL A 280 -0.74 22.42 8.57
C VAL A 280 0.02 22.77 9.85
N GLY A 281 -0.71 22.76 10.97
CA GLY A 281 -0.16 22.82 12.33
C GLY A 281 -0.03 21.43 12.92
N LEU A 282 1.11 20.75 12.71
CA LEU A 282 1.35 19.37 13.18
C LEU A 282 2.00 19.36 14.56
N LYS A 283 1.38 18.65 15.53
CA LYS A 283 1.96 18.34 16.84
C LYS A 283 2.16 16.84 16.98
N LEU A 284 3.40 16.44 17.28
CA LEU A 284 3.77 15.05 17.48
C LEU A 284 4.11 14.78 18.94
N PHE A 285 3.52 13.70 19.48
CA PHE A 285 3.81 13.18 20.80
C PHE A 285 4.46 11.80 20.68
N VAL A 286 5.36 11.45 21.60
CA VAL A 286 5.95 10.09 21.66
C VAL A 286 5.57 9.46 22.99
N ARG A 287 4.86 8.33 22.92
CA ARG A 287 4.40 7.57 24.10
C ARG A 287 4.98 6.17 24.07
N VAL A 288 5.42 5.71 25.24
CA VAL A 288 5.77 4.30 25.42
C VAL A 288 4.48 3.52 25.69
N GLU A 289 4.27 2.49 24.90
CA GLU A 289 3.11 1.61 24.95
C GLU A 289 3.59 0.17 24.86
N GLU A 290 3.98 -0.40 26.00
CA GLU A 290 4.50 -1.77 26.03
C GLU A 290 3.52 -2.76 25.39
N LYS A 291 4.08 -3.65 24.55
CA LYS A 291 3.32 -4.69 23.84
C LYS A 291 2.11 -4.12 23.08
N TRP A 292 2.24 -2.95 22.44
CA TRP A 292 1.15 -2.30 21.73
C TRP A 292 0.48 -3.22 20.69
N PHE A 293 1.25 -4.14 20.09
CA PHE A 293 0.78 -5.13 19.13
C PHE A 293 -0.17 -6.19 19.73
N ASP A 294 -0.23 -6.30 21.08
CA ASP A 294 -1.20 -7.16 21.82
C ASP A 294 -2.42 -6.35 22.30
N LYS A 295 -2.45 -5.03 22.07
CA LYS A 295 -3.54 -4.16 22.52
C LYS A 295 -4.54 -3.92 21.41
N GLU A 296 -5.63 -4.66 21.46
CA GLU A 296 -6.70 -4.64 20.46
C GLU A 296 -7.20 -3.22 20.14
N ARG A 297 -7.46 -2.37 21.15
CA ARG A 297 -7.91 -0.99 20.97
C ARG A 297 -6.92 -0.16 20.13
N LEU A 298 -5.62 -0.40 20.26
CA LEU A 298 -4.61 0.32 19.50
C LEU A 298 -4.52 -0.23 18.07
N LEU A 299 -4.61 -1.55 17.92
CA LEU A 299 -4.68 -2.20 16.60
C LEU A 299 -5.87 -1.69 15.79
N GLN A 300 -7.06 -1.59 16.40
CA GLN A 300 -8.24 -1.03 15.74
C GLN A 300 -8.05 0.43 15.31
N LYS A 301 -7.45 1.28 16.17
CA LYS A 301 -7.16 2.69 15.83
C LYS A 301 -6.19 2.86 14.65
N VAL A 302 -5.40 1.85 14.34
CA VAL A 302 -4.44 1.87 13.23
C VAL A 302 -4.88 0.97 12.07
N GLY A 303 -6.18 0.66 11.99
CA GLY A 303 -6.80 -0.01 10.85
C GLY A 303 -6.71 -1.54 10.85
N PHE A 304 -6.29 -2.18 11.96
CA PHE A 304 -6.41 -3.64 12.09
C PHE A 304 -7.81 -4.00 12.60
N GLU A 305 -8.66 -4.48 11.71
CA GLU A 305 -10.01 -4.92 12.05
C GLU A 305 -10.03 -6.35 12.61
N LYS A 306 -11.04 -6.63 13.48
CA LYS A 306 -11.24 -7.92 14.16
C LYS A 306 -11.82 -9.04 13.28
N ASP A 307 -12.15 -8.79 12.01
CA ASP A 307 -13.02 -9.63 11.18
C ASP A 307 -12.39 -10.93 10.65
N PHE A 308 -11.59 -11.64 11.45
CA PHE A 308 -11.06 -12.96 11.05
C PHE A 308 -11.61 -14.17 11.82
N ASP A 309 -12.66 -14.00 12.62
CA ASP A 309 -13.37 -15.09 13.33
C ASP A 309 -14.76 -15.39 12.72
N ARG A 310 -14.92 -15.23 11.40
CA ARG A 310 -16.09 -15.74 10.66
C ARG A 310 -15.70 -16.65 9.54
#